data_e76c8611a3ac40eac555bdae0ddf7c32
#
_entry.id   e76c8611a3ac40eac555bdae0ddf7c32
#
_cell.length_a   1.000
_cell.length_b   1.000
_cell.length_c   1.000
_cell.angle_alpha   90.00
_cell.angle_beta   90.00
_cell.angle_gamma   90.00
#
_symmetry.space_group_name_H-M   'P 1'
#
loop_
_entity.id
_entity.type
_entity.pdbx_description
1 polymer ?
#
loop_
_entity_poly.entity_id
_entity_poly.type
_entity_poly.pdbx_seq_one_letter_code
_entity_poly.pdbx_strand_id
1 'polypeptide(L)'
;MAPGKDIVLAARGTHGMDGREQQLRAAGARSVHLLDFDAADFPSHAGVVDRAIELAGPLEIAVVAFGILGDQERAERDASHAVDIAKIDYAAQISLLTLVSERMQRGHIIAFSSIAGWRARRANYVYGSTKAGLDAFCQGLADKLHGSRLGLITARPGFVIGSMTEGMKPAPLSVRPEDVAEAVVSCIDHDARRGRPRSRTIWIPRALQGLAWIMRLVPRPIWRHMPR
;
A
#
# COMPACT_ATOMS: atom_id res chain seq x y z
N MET A 1 5.45 15.02 8.06
CA MET A 1 6.34 13.94 8.61
C MET A 1 7.79 14.04 8.12
N ALA A 2 8.10 14.83 7.07
CA ALA A 2 9.47 14.99 6.56
C ALA A 2 10.44 15.77 7.46
N PRO A 3 10.02 16.79 8.26
CA PRO A 3 10.98 17.62 8.99
C PRO A 3 11.90 16.81 9.91
N GLY A 4 13.23 17.00 9.70
CA GLY A 4 14.28 16.36 10.50
C GLY A 4 14.46 14.86 10.30
N LYS A 5 13.77 14.22 9.33
CA LYS A 5 13.89 12.79 9.03
C LYS A 5 14.86 12.50 7.90
N ASP A 6 15.54 11.36 7.98
CA ASP A 6 16.22 10.75 6.86
C ASP A 6 15.21 9.92 6.07
N ILE A 7 15.17 10.11 4.77
CA ILE A 7 14.15 9.49 3.90
C ILE A 7 14.87 8.71 2.82
N VAL A 8 14.42 7.48 2.61
CA VAL A 8 14.81 6.66 1.46
C VAL A 8 13.61 6.50 0.54
N LEU A 9 13.76 6.88 -0.71
CA LEU A 9 12.80 6.62 -1.77
C LEU A 9 13.33 5.49 -2.65
N ALA A 10 12.56 4.40 -2.74
CA ALA A 10 12.90 3.27 -3.58
C ALA A 10 11.86 3.10 -4.69
N ALA A 11 12.27 3.17 -5.95
CA ALA A 11 11.42 2.99 -7.12
C ALA A 11 12.24 2.62 -8.36
N ARG A 12 11.57 2.17 -9.42
CA ARG A 12 12.20 1.90 -10.71
C ARG A 12 12.66 3.20 -11.36
N GLY A 13 13.96 3.29 -11.69
CA GLY A 13 14.55 4.44 -12.35
C GLY A 13 14.58 5.69 -11.46
N THR A 14 15.73 5.99 -10.91
CA THR A 14 15.92 7.15 -10.03
C THR A 14 15.79 8.50 -10.75
N HIS A 15 16.06 8.56 -12.06
CA HIS A 15 16.01 9.80 -12.87
C HIS A 15 14.65 10.52 -12.87
N GLY A 16 13.56 9.84 -12.56
CA GLY A 16 12.22 10.46 -12.45
C GLY A 16 11.88 10.95 -11.04
N MET A 17 12.77 10.80 -10.07
CA MET A 17 12.50 11.10 -8.66
C MET A 17 13.07 12.45 -8.19
N ASP A 18 13.83 13.14 -9.02
CA ASP A 18 14.52 14.41 -8.66
C ASP A 18 13.54 15.47 -8.13
N GLY A 19 12.39 15.61 -8.77
CA GLY A 19 11.36 16.53 -8.31
C GLY A 19 10.76 16.15 -6.94
N ARG A 20 10.66 14.86 -6.63
CA ARG A 20 10.19 14.36 -5.33
C ARG A 20 11.24 14.53 -4.25
N GLU A 21 12.51 14.31 -4.59
CA GLU A 21 13.62 14.59 -3.69
C GLU A 21 13.63 16.06 -3.28
N GLN A 22 13.53 16.97 -4.25
CA GLN A 22 13.50 18.42 -3.98
C GLN A 22 12.31 18.80 -3.09
N GLN A 23 11.12 18.26 -3.34
CA GLN A 23 9.93 18.48 -2.52
C GLN A 23 10.14 18.03 -1.07
N LEU A 24 10.76 16.86 -0.84
CA LEU A 24 11.03 16.36 0.50
C LEU A 24 12.10 17.19 1.23
N ARG A 25 13.13 17.62 0.53
CA ARG A 25 14.13 18.53 1.09
C ARG A 25 13.51 19.89 1.45
N ALA A 26 12.68 20.44 0.57
CA ALA A 26 11.93 21.68 0.84
C ALA A 26 10.95 21.53 2.02
N ALA A 27 10.39 20.33 2.21
CA ALA A 27 9.56 20.01 3.37
C ALA A 27 10.34 19.75 4.66
N GLY A 28 11.67 19.95 4.67
CA GLY A 28 12.52 19.88 5.84
C GLY A 28 13.11 18.50 6.15
N ALA A 29 13.17 17.60 5.19
CA ALA A 29 13.90 16.34 5.36
C ALA A 29 15.40 16.62 5.63
N ARG A 30 15.99 15.88 6.58
CA ARG A 30 17.42 16.00 6.91
C ARG A 30 18.28 15.44 5.78
N SER A 31 17.92 14.30 5.27
CA SER A 31 18.52 13.71 4.07
C SER A 31 17.44 13.00 3.23
N VAL A 32 17.69 12.88 1.93
CA VAL A 32 16.88 12.07 1.01
C VAL A 32 17.83 11.24 0.17
N HIS A 33 17.64 9.94 0.17
CA HIS A 33 18.40 8.95 -0.58
C HIS A 33 17.50 8.27 -1.61
N LEU A 34 17.99 8.09 -2.82
CA LEU A 34 17.29 7.41 -3.89
C LEU A 34 17.88 6.02 -4.08
N LEU A 35 17.04 5.00 -4.11
CA LEU A 35 17.43 3.63 -4.42
C LEU A 35 16.66 3.14 -5.65
N ASP A 36 17.37 2.46 -6.54
CA ASP A 36 16.70 1.72 -7.61
C ASP A 36 16.05 0.46 -7.02
N PHE A 37 14.79 0.24 -7.34
CA PHE A 37 14.01 -0.88 -6.83
C PHE A 37 12.99 -1.35 -7.85
N ASP A 38 13.16 -2.58 -8.34
CA ASP A 38 12.15 -3.27 -9.12
C ASP A 38 11.42 -4.31 -8.26
N ALA A 39 10.12 -4.10 -8.05
CA ALA A 39 9.29 -5.03 -7.29
C ALA A 39 9.21 -6.43 -7.92
N ALA A 40 9.53 -6.59 -9.20
CA ALA A 40 9.59 -7.89 -9.88
C ALA A 40 10.90 -8.64 -9.63
N ASP A 41 11.95 -7.98 -9.15
CA ASP A 41 13.25 -8.57 -8.82
C ASP A 41 13.30 -9.02 -7.35
N PHE A 42 12.65 -10.13 -7.05
CA PHE A 42 12.59 -10.70 -5.70
C PHE A 42 13.95 -10.92 -5.02
N PRO A 43 15.01 -11.39 -5.73
CA PRO A 43 16.34 -11.54 -5.13
C PRO A 43 16.93 -10.23 -4.57
N SER A 44 16.59 -9.07 -5.16
CA SER A 44 17.11 -7.77 -4.71
C SER A 44 16.42 -7.22 -3.45
N HIS A 45 15.23 -7.71 -3.10
CA HIS A 45 14.41 -7.11 -2.04
C HIS A 45 15.12 -7.00 -0.70
N ALA A 46 15.83 -8.05 -0.26
CA ALA A 46 16.55 -8.03 1.01
C ALA A 46 17.65 -6.96 0.99
N GLY A 47 18.45 -6.93 -0.08
CA GLY A 47 19.52 -5.94 -0.24
C GLY A 47 19.02 -4.49 -0.26
N VAL A 48 17.84 -4.24 -0.86
CA VAL A 48 17.24 -2.91 -0.88
C VAL A 48 16.82 -2.46 0.52
N VAL A 49 16.22 -3.35 1.32
CA VAL A 49 15.83 -3.04 2.71
C VAL A 49 17.08 -2.81 3.58
N ASP A 50 18.09 -3.67 3.46
CA ASP A 50 19.34 -3.55 4.20
C ASP A 50 20.05 -2.24 3.82
N ARG A 51 20.10 -1.89 2.53
CA ARG A 51 20.68 -0.63 2.05
C ARG A 51 19.92 0.60 2.54
N ALA A 52 18.59 0.52 2.63
CA ALA A 52 17.80 1.61 3.20
C ALA A 52 18.14 1.85 4.68
N ILE A 53 18.37 0.79 5.44
CA ILE A 53 18.78 0.87 6.85
C ILE A 53 20.21 1.46 6.98
N GLU A 54 21.12 1.07 6.10
CA GLU A 54 22.48 1.64 6.08
C GLU A 54 22.49 3.15 5.82
N LEU A 55 21.61 3.63 4.92
CA LEU A 55 21.54 5.03 4.53
C LEU A 55 20.81 5.91 5.54
N ALA A 56 19.72 5.43 6.11
CA ALA A 56 18.84 6.23 6.97
C ALA A 56 18.89 5.84 8.45
N GLY A 57 19.66 4.80 8.80
CA GLY A 57 19.60 4.21 10.13
C GLY A 57 18.36 3.35 10.37
N PRO A 58 18.06 2.98 11.61
CA PRO A 58 16.91 2.15 11.93
C PRO A 58 15.60 2.75 11.43
N LEU A 59 14.86 2.00 10.62
CA LEU A 59 13.59 2.46 10.05
C LEU A 59 12.52 2.59 11.16
N GLU A 60 11.87 3.73 11.22
CA GLU A 60 10.73 3.98 12.11
C GLU A 60 9.40 3.91 11.36
N ILE A 61 9.41 4.17 10.05
CA ILE A 61 8.24 4.12 9.18
C ILE A 61 8.65 3.50 7.85
N ALA A 62 7.95 2.45 7.46
CA ALA A 62 8.09 1.83 6.15
C ALA A 62 6.77 1.88 5.39
N VAL A 63 6.78 2.44 4.18
CA VAL A 63 5.58 2.60 3.33
C VAL A 63 5.76 1.74 2.09
N VAL A 64 4.99 0.65 2.00
CA VAL A 64 4.98 -0.25 0.83
C VAL A 64 3.82 0.16 -0.07
N ALA A 65 4.09 1.09 -1.01
CA ALA A 65 3.06 1.79 -1.79
C ALA A 65 3.06 1.46 -3.29
N PHE A 66 3.94 0.59 -3.75
CA PHE A 66 3.96 0.20 -5.16
C PHE A 66 2.79 -0.74 -5.51
N GLY A 67 2.40 -0.75 -6.77
CA GLY A 67 1.37 -1.62 -7.31
C GLY A 67 0.99 -1.23 -8.72
N ILE A 68 0.25 -2.10 -9.39
CA ILE A 68 -0.29 -1.87 -10.73
C ILE A 68 -1.77 -2.24 -10.76
N LEU A 69 -2.58 -1.48 -11.46
CA LEU A 69 -3.97 -1.86 -11.70
C LEU A 69 -4.07 -2.96 -12.75
N GLY A 70 -3.17 -2.90 -13.72
CA GLY A 70 -3.20 -3.74 -14.92
C GLY A 70 -4.39 -3.42 -15.83
N ASP A 71 -4.49 -4.18 -16.90
CA ASP A 71 -5.62 -4.15 -17.82
C ASP A 71 -6.47 -5.41 -17.61
N GLN A 72 -7.68 -5.24 -17.08
CA GLN A 72 -8.58 -6.35 -16.77
C GLN A 72 -9.01 -7.12 -18.04
N GLU A 73 -9.27 -6.43 -19.14
CA GLU A 73 -9.71 -7.10 -20.40
C GLU A 73 -8.58 -7.92 -21.01
N ARG A 74 -7.36 -7.41 -20.94
CA ARG A 74 -6.16 -8.16 -21.32
C ARG A 74 -5.93 -9.34 -20.38
N ALA A 75 -6.02 -9.16 -19.07
CA ALA A 75 -5.80 -10.21 -18.07
C ALA A 75 -6.82 -11.36 -18.17
N GLU A 76 -8.01 -11.11 -18.72
CA GLU A 76 -9.01 -12.15 -19.01
C GLU A 76 -8.59 -13.12 -20.13
N ARG A 77 -7.60 -12.74 -20.95
CA ARG A 77 -7.18 -13.49 -22.15
C ARG A 77 -5.69 -13.82 -22.16
N ASP A 78 -4.90 -13.12 -21.36
CA ASP A 78 -3.46 -13.23 -21.26
C ASP A 78 -3.07 -13.62 -19.84
N ALA A 79 -2.79 -14.92 -19.65
CA ALA A 79 -2.40 -15.47 -18.36
C ALA A 79 -1.10 -14.84 -17.82
N SER A 80 -0.15 -14.48 -18.70
CA SER A 80 1.09 -13.81 -18.29
C SER A 80 0.79 -12.46 -17.66
N HIS A 81 -0.08 -11.67 -18.30
CA HIS A 81 -0.47 -10.36 -17.75
C HIS A 81 -1.18 -10.49 -16.40
N ALA A 82 -2.08 -11.48 -16.25
CA ALA A 82 -2.73 -11.75 -14.96
C ALA A 82 -1.72 -12.12 -13.87
N VAL A 83 -0.73 -12.95 -14.21
CA VAL A 83 0.35 -13.36 -13.29
C VAL A 83 1.26 -12.17 -12.95
N ASP A 84 1.56 -11.29 -13.89
CA ASP A 84 2.38 -10.10 -13.62
C ASP A 84 1.72 -9.15 -12.63
N ILE A 85 0.40 -8.96 -12.72
CA ILE A 85 -0.37 -8.22 -11.70
C ILE A 85 -0.21 -8.89 -10.32
N ALA A 86 -0.34 -10.22 -10.25
CA ALA A 86 -0.22 -10.96 -8.99
C ALA A 86 1.20 -10.90 -8.42
N LYS A 87 2.24 -10.97 -9.26
CA LYS A 87 3.63 -10.83 -8.83
C LYS A 87 3.86 -9.49 -8.15
N ILE A 88 3.44 -8.39 -8.74
CA ILE A 88 3.67 -7.05 -8.20
C ILE A 88 2.75 -6.75 -7.00
N ASP A 89 1.45 -6.98 -7.15
CA ASP A 89 0.46 -6.50 -6.18
C ASP A 89 0.27 -7.43 -4.98
N TYR A 90 0.79 -8.66 -5.07
CA TYR A 90 0.71 -9.62 -3.97
C TYR A 90 2.08 -10.17 -3.59
N ALA A 91 2.75 -10.93 -4.47
CA ALA A 91 3.98 -11.62 -4.11
C ALA A 91 5.11 -10.65 -3.69
N ALA A 92 5.33 -9.57 -4.43
CA ALA A 92 6.33 -8.55 -4.06
C ALA A 92 5.95 -7.81 -2.78
N GLN A 93 4.66 -7.53 -2.58
CA GLN A 93 4.17 -6.88 -1.36
C GLN A 93 4.44 -7.75 -0.12
N ILE A 94 4.09 -9.04 -0.15
CA ILE A 94 4.34 -9.95 0.99
C ILE A 94 5.83 -10.16 1.23
N SER A 95 6.66 -10.19 0.18
CA SER A 95 8.11 -10.25 0.31
C SER A 95 8.65 -9.05 1.09
N LEU A 96 8.32 -7.83 0.65
CA LEU A 96 8.78 -6.60 1.31
C LEU A 96 8.24 -6.47 2.73
N LEU A 97 6.95 -6.74 2.94
CA LEU A 97 6.32 -6.66 4.26
C LEU A 97 6.95 -7.64 5.25
N THR A 98 7.30 -8.84 4.79
CA THR A 98 8.02 -9.83 5.60
C THR A 98 9.40 -9.32 5.99
N LEU A 99 10.20 -8.88 5.02
CA LEU A 99 11.56 -8.37 5.24
C LEU A 99 11.56 -7.15 6.18
N VAL A 100 10.69 -6.19 5.91
CA VAL A 100 10.56 -4.98 6.73
C VAL A 100 10.14 -5.32 8.16
N SER A 101 9.15 -6.21 8.33
CA SER A 101 8.69 -6.62 9.67
C SER A 101 9.74 -7.38 10.48
N GLU A 102 10.69 -8.02 9.81
CA GLU A 102 11.80 -8.74 10.45
C GLU A 102 12.92 -7.78 10.86
N ARG A 103 13.21 -6.77 10.04
CA ARG A 103 14.33 -5.85 10.25
C ARG A 103 13.99 -4.65 11.12
N MET A 104 12.74 -4.20 11.10
CA MET A 104 12.29 -3.10 11.96
C MET A 104 12.09 -3.56 13.40
N GLN A 105 12.56 -2.77 14.35
CA GLN A 105 12.40 -3.06 15.78
C GLN A 105 11.25 -2.30 16.43
N ARG A 106 10.88 -1.16 15.86
CA ARG A 106 9.79 -0.28 16.36
C ARG A 106 9.23 0.58 15.24
N GLY A 107 8.03 1.09 15.44
CA GLY A 107 7.40 2.07 14.54
C GLY A 107 6.24 1.50 13.73
N HIS A 108 6.04 1.99 12.51
CA HIS A 108 4.87 1.64 11.70
C HIS A 108 5.25 1.12 10.33
N ILE A 109 4.57 0.05 9.92
CA ILE A 109 4.58 -0.49 8.56
C ILE A 109 3.24 -0.14 7.93
N ILE A 110 3.25 0.40 6.71
CA ILE A 110 2.04 0.80 6.00
C ILE A 110 1.92 -0.03 4.73
N ALA A 111 0.78 -0.71 4.57
CA ALA A 111 0.42 -1.48 3.38
C ALA A 111 -0.89 -0.96 2.78
N PHE A 112 -0.98 -0.94 1.45
CA PHE A 112 -2.17 -0.48 0.73
C PHE A 112 -2.92 -1.66 0.09
N SER A 113 -3.99 -2.09 0.77
CA SER A 113 -5.02 -2.94 0.20
C SER A 113 -5.98 -2.09 -0.66
N SER A 114 -7.21 -2.50 -0.83
CA SER A 114 -8.26 -1.79 -1.57
C SER A 114 -9.64 -2.32 -1.20
N ILE A 115 -10.67 -1.50 -1.40
CA ILE A 115 -12.05 -2.01 -1.40
C ILE A 115 -12.27 -3.11 -2.45
N ALA A 116 -11.49 -3.13 -3.54
CA ALA A 116 -11.56 -4.16 -4.56
C ALA A 116 -11.23 -5.57 -4.02
N GLY A 117 -10.38 -5.66 -2.99
CA GLY A 117 -10.07 -6.91 -2.28
C GLY A 117 -11.18 -7.36 -1.32
N TRP A 118 -12.09 -6.49 -0.93
CA TRP A 118 -13.17 -6.83 0.01
C TRP A 118 -14.24 -7.73 -0.62
N ARG A 119 -14.56 -7.47 -1.89
CA ARG A 119 -15.48 -8.29 -2.66
C ARG A 119 -15.15 -8.20 -4.15
N ALA A 120 -14.77 -9.34 -4.74
CA ALA A 120 -14.41 -9.42 -6.15
C ALA A 120 -15.57 -8.98 -7.06
N ARG A 121 -15.27 -8.21 -8.10
CA ARG A 121 -16.17 -7.78 -9.17
C ARG A 121 -15.62 -8.22 -10.52
N ARG A 122 -16.49 -8.48 -11.47
CA ARG A 122 -16.10 -8.82 -12.85
C ARG A 122 -15.20 -7.76 -13.48
N ALA A 123 -15.40 -6.49 -13.11
CA ALA A 123 -14.66 -5.37 -13.66
C ALA A 123 -13.15 -5.36 -13.30
N ASN A 124 -12.75 -6.04 -12.21
CA ASN A 124 -11.37 -5.99 -11.72
C ASN A 124 -11.02 -7.19 -10.82
N TYR A 125 -11.49 -8.40 -11.17
CA TYR A 125 -11.29 -9.55 -10.28
C TYR A 125 -9.84 -10.01 -10.20
N VAL A 126 -9.00 -9.77 -11.22
CA VAL A 126 -7.58 -10.11 -11.16
C VAL A 126 -6.89 -9.22 -10.13
N TYR A 127 -6.98 -7.90 -10.28
CA TYR A 127 -6.47 -6.95 -9.28
C TYR A 127 -7.12 -7.15 -7.90
N GLY A 128 -8.44 -7.33 -7.87
CA GLY A 128 -9.19 -7.54 -6.61
C GLY A 128 -8.74 -8.77 -5.85
N SER A 129 -8.39 -9.86 -6.54
CA SER A 129 -7.88 -11.08 -5.90
C SER A 129 -6.52 -10.87 -5.24
N THR A 130 -5.62 -10.09 -5.86
CA THR A 130 -4.32 -9.76 -5.26
C THR A 130 -4.48 -8.93 -3.99
N LYS A 131 -5.38 -7.95 -4.02
CA LYS A 131 -5.67 -7.11 -2.84
C LYS A 131 -6.40 -7.88 -1.74
N ALA A 132 -7.22 -8.88 -2.08
CA ALA A 132 -7.81 -9.80 -1.10
C ALA A 132 -6.74 -10.68 -0.43
N GLY A 133 -5.81 -11.22 -1.20
CA GLY A 133 -4.67 -11.98 -0.68
C GLY A 133 -3.76 -11.13 0.22
N LEU A 134 -3.41 -9.93 -0.23
CA LEU A 134 -2.63 -8.98 0.57
C LEU A 134 -3.34 -8.61 1.88
N ASP A 135 -4.64 -8.42 1.83
CA ASP A 135 -5.44 -8.10 3.00
C ASP A 135 -5.44 -9.23 4.04
N ALA A 136 -5.56 -10.47 3.59
CA ALA A 136 -5.45 -11.66 4.44
C ALA A 136 -4.04 -11.80 5.04
N PHE A 137 -2.98 -11.57 4.24
CA PHE A 137 -1.60 -11.56 4.73
C PHE A 137 -1.41 -10.49 5.81
N CYS A 138 -1.91 -9.26 5.57
CA CYS A 138 -1.82 -8.17 6.53
C CYS A 138 -2.55 -8.47 7.85
N GLN A 139 -3.66 -9.19 7.82
CA GLN A 139 -4.35 -9.63 9.04
C GLN A 139 -3.44 -10.56 9.86
N GLY A 140 -2.88 -11.61 9.26
CA GLY A 140 -1.95 -12.52 9.93
C GLY A 140 -0.69 -11.81 10.44
N LEU A 141 -0.13 -10.89 9.65
CA LEU A 141 1.02 -10.10 10.08
C LEU A 141 0.66 -9.18 11.26
N ALA A 142 -0.51 -8.57 11.27
CA ALA A 142 -0.98 -7.74 12.38
C ALA A 142 -1.09 -8.55 13.69
N ASP A 143 -1.56 -9.80 13.61
CA ASP A 143 -1.63 -10.71 14.76
C ASP A 143 -0.22 -11.12 15.24
N LYS A 144 0.71 -11.42 14.32
CA LYS A 144 2.13 -11.66 14.65
C LYS A 144 2.76 -10.48 15.38
N LEU A 145 2.44 -9.26 14.98
CA LEU A 145 3.00 -8.04 15.57
C LEU A 145 2.30 -7.61 16.87
N HIS A 146 1.25 -8.33 17.29
CA HIS A 146 0.52 -7.98 18.51
C HIS A 146 1.42 -7.98 19.75
N GLY A 147 1.36 -6.91 20.52
CA GLY A 147 2.20 -6.75 21.71
C GLY A 147 3.65 -6.33 21.45
N SER A 148 4.09 -6.28 20.20
CA SER A 148 5.41 -5.79 19.82
C SER A 148 5.48 -4.26 19.81
N ARG A 149 6.65 -3.72 19.46
CA ARG A 149 6.88 -2.28 19.26
C ARG A 149 6.64 -1.85 17.81
N LEU A 150 6.06 -2.72 16.98
CA LEU A 150 5.66 -2.46 15.60
C LEU A 150 4.14 -2.42 15.47
N GLY A 151 3.64 -1.55 14.60
CA GLY A 151 2.23 -1.49 14.21
C GLY A 151 2.09 -1.57 12.70
N LEU A 152 1.17 -2.40 12.20
CA LEU A 152 0.83 -2.47 10.79
C LEU A 152 -0.45 -1.66 10.52
N ILE A 153 -0.36 -0.66 9.66
CA ILE A 153 -1.52 0.08 9.16
C ILE A 153 -1.88 -0.47 7.77
N THR A 154 -2.96 -1.21 7.69
CA THR A 154 -3.52 -1.68 6.41
C THR A 154 -4.54 -0.67 5.93
N ALA A 155 -4.20 0.14 4.93
CA ALA A 155 -5.10 1.12 4.33
C ALA A 155 -5.97 0.45 3.26
N ARG A 156 -7.29 0.64 3.33
CA ARG A 156 -8.28 0.21 2.33
C ARG A 156 -8.90 1.44 1.67
N PRO A 157 -8.23 2.08 0.72
CA PRO A 157 -8.84 3.17 -0.02
C PRO A 157 -9.93 2.66 -0.98
N GLY A 158 -10.83 3.56 -1.31
CA GLY A 158 -11.70 3.44 -2.46
C GLY A 158 -10.96 3.77 -3.75
N PHE A 159 -11.67 4.42 -4.67
CA PHE A 159 -11.05 4.96 -5.88
C PHE A 159 -10.18 6.17 -5.52
N VAL A 160 -8.89 6.09 -5.77
CA VAL A 160 -7.94 7.19 -5.55
C VAL A 160 -7.69 7.87 -6.88
N ILE A 161 -7.99 9.18 -6.96
CA ILE A 161 -7.75 10.01 -8.16
C ILE A 161 -6.25 10.29 -8.25
N GLY A 162 -5.56 9.59 -9.14
CA GLY A 162 -4.10 9.70 -9.30
C GLY A 162 -3.63 9.00 -10.58
N SER A 163 -2.33 8.87 -10.76
CA SER A 163 -1.73 8.31 -11.98
C SER A 163 -2.22 6.89 -12.33
N MET A 164 -2.46 6.03 -11.34
CA MET A 164 -2.97 4.67 -11.54
C MET A 164 -4.40 4.64 -12.12
N THR A 165 -5.18 5.67 -11.91
CA THR A 165 -6.59 5.79 -12.33
C THR A 165 -6.81 6.88 -13.37
N GLU A 166 -5.74 7.36 -14.00
CA GLU A 166 -5.80 8.38 -15.02
C GLU A 166 -6.68 7.93 -16.19
N GLY A 167 -7.55 8.83 -16.68
CA GLY A 167 -8.52 8.52 -17.74
C GLY A 167 -9.77 7.75 -17.27
N MET A 168 -9.83 7.26 -16.04
CA MET A 168 -10.99 6.57 -15.51
C MET A 168 -12.00 7.55 -14.87
N LYS A 169 -13.30 7.24 -14.97
CA LYS A 169 -14.32 8.03 -14.27
C LYS A 169 -14.25 7.78 -12.77
N PRO A 170 -14.17 8.85 -11.94
CA PRO A 170 -14.20 8.71 -10.50
C PRO A 170 -15.45 7.96 -10.01
N ALA A 171 -15.26 7.05 -9.07
CA ALA A 171 -16.34 6.33 -8.41
C ALA A 171 -16.93 7.15 -7.25
N PRO A 172 -18.12 6.82 -6.75
CA PRO A 172 -18.62 7.41 -5.51
C PRO A 172 -17.62 7.23 -4.36
N LEU A 173 -17.47 8.24 -3.52
CA LEU A 173 -16.50 8.26 -2.41
C LEU A 173 -15.02 8.18 -2.88
N SER A 174 -14.72 8.68 -4.08
CA SER A 174 -13.33 8.86 -4.52
C SER A 174 -12.59 9.81 -3.58
N VAL A 175 -11.30 9.57 -3.42
CA VAL A 175 -10.38 10.37 -2.59
C VAL A 175 -9.16 10.76 -3.40
N ARG A 176 -8.38 11.69 -2.88
CA ARG A 176 -7.08 12.08 -3.44
C ARG A 176 -5.95 11.39 -2.67
N PRO A 177 -4.72 11.31 -3.22
CA PRO A 177 -3.56 10.78 -2.51
C PRO A 177 -3.31 11.46 -1.16
N GLU A 178 -3.58 12.77 -1.08
CA GLU A 178 -3.43 13.58 0.14
C GLU A 178 -4.36 13.09 1.25
N ASP A 179 -5.64 12.79 0.93
CA ASP A 179 -6.63 12.26 1.89
C ASP A 179 -6.15 10.91 2.46
N VAL A 180 -5.54 10.07 1.60
CA VAL A 180 -4.98 8.78 2.02
C VAL A 180 -3.77 8.98 2.94
N ALA A 181 -2.88 9.91 2.59
CA ALA A 181 -1.71 10.24 3.40
C ALA A 181 -2.12 10.80 4.77
N GLU A 182 -3.07 11.73 4.82
CA GLU A 182 -3.59 12.32 6.07
C GLU A 182 -4.21 11.27 6.98
N ALA A 183 -4.98 10.33 6.43
CA ALA A 183 -5.58 9.25 7.21
C ALA A 183 -4.51 8.35 7.86
N VAL A 184 -3.44 8.03 7.14
CA VAL A 184 -2.31 7.24 7.65
C VAL A 184 -1.54 8.03 8.71
N VAL A 185 -1.18 9.28 8.42
CA VAL A 185 -0.46 10.17 9.35
C VAL A 185 -1.24 10.36 10.65
N SER A 186 -2.55 10.57 10.56
CA SER A 186 -3.41 10.68 11.74
C SER A 186 -3.35 9.45 12.65
N CYS A 187 -3.21 8.24 12.06
CA CYS A 187 -3.03 7.02 12.85
C CYS A 187 -1.68 6.98 13.57
N ILE A 188 -0.61 7.37 12.88
CA ILE A 188 0.74 7.41 13.46
C ILE A 188 0.81 8.44 14.60
N ASP A 189 0.27 9.64 14.39
CA ASP A 189 0.22 10.69 15.41
C ASP A 189 -0.62 10.29 16.62
N HIS A 190 -1.72 9.59 16.39
CA HIS A 190 -2.53 9.04 17.47
C HIS A 190 -1.75 8.05 18.33
N ASP A 191 -0.98 7.17 17.69
CA ASP A 191 -0.16 6.19 18.39
C ASP A 191 1.03 6.84 19.11
N ALA A 192 1.64 7.86 18.52
CA ALA A 192 2.70 8.64 19.15
C ALA A 192 2.22 9.27 20.47
N ARG A 193 1.01 9.85 20.47
CA ARG A 193 0.39 10.40 21.72
C ARG A 193 0.10 9.33 22.78
N ARG A 194 -0.08 8.06 22.35
CA ARG A 194 -0.34 6.92 23.26
C ARG A 194 0.92 6.14 23.63
N GLY A 195 2.08 6.55 23.11
CA GLY A 195 3.38 5.95 23.41
C GLY A 195 3.61 4.55 22.83
N ARG A 196 2.72 4.04 21.97
CA ARG A 196 2.89 2.71 21.36
C ARG A 196 2.23 2.60 19.99
N PRO A 197 2.90 1.96 19.01
CA PRO A 197 2.32 1.60 17.72
C PRO A 197 1.21 0.56 17.89
N ARG A 198 0.23 0.61 16.98
CA ARG A 198 -0.88 -0.36 16.95
C ARG A 198 -1.17 -0.81 15.52
N SER A 199 -1.35 -2.12 15.35
CA SER A 199 -1.86 -2.66 14.09
C SER A 199 -3.35 -2.34 13.95
N ARG A 200 -3.74 -1.87 12.77
CA ARG A 200 -5.14 -1.56 12.44
C ARG A 200 -5.39 -1.54 10.94
N THR A 201 -6.64 -1.82 10.57
CA THR A 201 -7.12 -1.60 9.21
C THR A 201 -7.97 -0.33 9.17
N ILE A 202 -7.72 0.53 8.19
CA ILE A 202 -8.46 1.78 8.01
C ILE A 202 -9.12 1.84 6.63
N TRP A 203 -10.35 2.35 6.59
CA TRP A 203 -11.09 2.60 5.36
C TRP A 203 -11.00 4.08 5.00
N ILE A 204 -10.73 4.35 3.71
CA ILE A 204 -10.53 5.73 3.24
C ILE A 204 -11.38 6.01 2.01
N PRO A 205 -12.39 6.88 2.16
CA PRO A 205 -12.84 7.54 3.38
C PRO A 205 -13.53 6.54 4.35
N ARG A 206 -13.70 6.92 5.60
CA ARG A 206 -14.33 6.05 6.62
C ARG A 206 -15.73 5.57 6.24
N ALA A 207 -16.51 6.40 5.54
CA ALA A 207 -17.83 6.04 5.04
C ALA A 207 -17.82 4.82 4.09
N LEU A 208 -16.69 4.55 3.44
CA LEU A 208 -16.49 3.41 2.56
C LEU A 208 -16.68 2.07 3.30
N GLN A 209 -16.42 2.03 4.60
CA GLN A 209 -16.64 0.83 5.42
C GLN A 209 -18.11 0.40 5.41
N GLY A 210 -19.02 1.34 5.61
CA GLY A 210 -20.46 1.06 5.57
C GLY A 210 -20.90 0.53 4.21
N LEU A 211 -20.45 1.20 3.12
CA LEU A 211 -20.71 0.74 1.76
C LEU A 211 -20.16 -0.68 1.52
N ALA A 212 -18.95 -0.97 1.97
CA ALA A 212 -18.32 -2.28 1.81
C ALA A 212 -19.11 -3.39 2.49
N TRP A 213 -19.63 -3.16 3.68
CA TRP A 213 -20.51 -4.12 4.36
C TRP A 213 -21.83 -4.33 3.62
N ILE A 214 -22.49 -3.26 3.15
CA ILE A 214 -23.70 -3.37 2.33
C ILE A 214 -23.40 -4.18 1.07
N MET A 215 -22.32 -3.87 0.37
CA MET A 215 -21.90 -4.60 -0.82
C MET A 215 -21.73 -6.10 -0.55
N ARG A 216 -21.25 -6.50 0.62
CA ARG A 216 -21.05 -7.90 0.98
C ARG A 216 -22.34 -8.67 1.16
N LEU A 217 -23.43 -7.98 1.52
CA LEU A 217 -24.76 -8.58 1.70
C LEU A 217 -25.53 -8.77 0.39
N VAL A 218 -25.16 -8.07 -0.69
CA VAL A 218 -25.83 -8.19 -1.98
C VAL A 218 -25.73 -9.63 -2.52
N PRO A 219 -26.82 -10.32 -2.84
CA PRO A 219 -26.77 -11.69 -3.38
C PRO A 219 -25.98 -11.79 -4.66
N ARG A 220 -25.28 -12.91 -4.87
CA ARG A 220 -24.42 -13.12 -6.02
C ARG A 220 -25.12 -12.97 -7.39
N PRO A 221 -26.38 -13.41 -7.58
CA PRO A 221 -27.11 -13.16 -8.82
C PRO A 221 -27.24 -11.67 -9.19
N ILE A 222 -27.45 -10.80 -8.20
CA ILE A 222 -27.52 -9.35 -8.41
C ILE A 222 -26.10 -8.78 -8.62
N TRP A 223 -25.15 -9.21 -7.79
CA TRP A 223 -23.76 -8.72 -7.82
C TRP A 223 -23.08 -8.94 -9.17
N ARG A 224 -23.34 -10.06 -9.86
CA ARG A 224 -22.74 -10.36 -11.17
C ARG A 224 -23.12 -9.38 -12.29
N HIS A 225 -24.24 -8.67 -12.12
CA HIS A 225 -24.73 -7.67 -13.07
C HIS A 225 -24.24 -6.24 -12.76
N MET A 226 -23.43 -6.08 -11.71
CA MET A 226 -22.82 -4.78 -11.42
C MET A 226 -21.96 -4.31 -12.61
N PRO A 227 -21.96 -3.00 -12.93
CA PRO A 227 -21.23 -2.45 -14.08
C PRO A 227 -19.74 -2.82 -14.06
N ARG A 228 -19.21 -3.02 -15.27
CA ARG A 228 -17.77 -3.14 -15.52
C ARG A 228 -17.07 -1.80 -15.27
#